data_aba46cab77fe365b28a0e325e15abeed
#
_entry.id   aba46cab77fe365b28a0e325e15abeed
#
_cell.length_a   1.000
_cell.length_b   1.000
_cell.length_c   1.000
_cell.angle_alpha   90.00
_cell.angle_beta   90.00
_cell.angle_gamma   90.00
#
_symmetry.space_group_name_H-M   'P 1'
#
loop_
_entity.id
_entity.type
_entity.pdbx_description
1 polymer ?
#
loop_
_entity_poly.entity_id
_entity_poly.type
_entity_poly.pdbx_seq_one_letter_code
_entity_poly.pdbx_strand_id
1 'polypeptide(L)'
;MLYGQTPKWIDWLDRRMPGFGIPNLALYLVGAQACGFLLLLANPGAILLLILDPSLVLRGEVWRLVTFLAVPPTLSPIWMVFALYFLYFIVNGIEEEWGEFRTTLYVLVAVLLTIAFSFAFQMRIYSTTKLASTLFLAAATIAPEYQILLFLVLPVKMKWLAWLSVAYIVFVLITGSWLGRLYLLTMYANYLLFFGPYFAGRLKAFYRRKKFQQDVAAGRGGEDKPTQ
;
A
#
# COMPACT_ATOMS: atom_id res chain seq x y z
N MET A 1 -14.37 -9.48 7.14
CA MET A 1 -14.36 -10.04 5.77
C MET A 1 -14.74 -8.96 4.77
N LEU A 2 -13.77 -8.48 3.97
CA LEU A 2 -13.96 -7.43 2.96
C LEU A 2 -14.29 -8.01 1.57
N TYR A 3 -14.54 -9.31 1.48
CA TYR A 3 -14.73 -10.06 0.23
C TYR A 3 -15.86 -9.55 -0.69
N GLY A 4 -16.77 -8.73 -0.20
CA GLY A 4 -17.89 -8.18 -0.99
C GLY A 4 -17.75 -6.71 -1.43
N GLN A 5 -16.60 -6.06 -1.15
CA GLN A 5 -16.43 -4.62 -1.38
C GLN A 5 -15.21 -4.27 -2.26
N THR A 6 -14.60 -5.29 -2.86
CA THR A 6 -13.55 -5.07 -3.87
C THR A 6 -14.15 -4.53 -5.17
N PRO A 7 -13.42 -3.71 -5.93
CA PRO A 7 -13.85 -3.26 -7.24
C PRO A 7 -14.13 -4.45 -8.16
N LYS A 8 -15.25 -4.42 -8.88
CA LYS A 8 -15.68 -5.50 -9.79
C LYS A 8 -14.65 -5.85 -10.88
N TRP A 9 -13.80 -4.90 -11.25
CA TRP A 9 -12.74 -5.11 -12.24
C TRP A 9 -11.63 -6.04 -11.71
N ILE A 10 -11.36 -6.04 -10.41
CA ILE A 10 -10.38 -6.94 -9.78
C ILE A 10 -10.91 -8.38 -9.85
N ASP A 11 -12.18 -8.58 -9.50
CA ASP A 11 -12.81 -9.91 -9.54
C ASP A 11 -12.93 -10.44 -10.98
N TRP A 12 -13.06 -9.55 -11.96
CA TRP A 12 -13.03 -9.90 -13.37
C TRP A 12 -11.64 -10.34 -13.82
N LEU A 13 -10.59 -9.62 -13.41
CA LEU A 13 -9.19 -9.96 -13.70
C LEU A 13 -8.79 -11.28 -13.04
N ASP A 14 -9.16 -11.49 -11.78
CA ASP A 14 -8.88 -12.70 -11.02
C ASP A 14 -9.42 -13.96 -11.74
N ARG A 15 -10.66 -13.87 -12.26
CA ARG A 15 -11.27 -14.95 -13.04
C ARG A 15 -10.63 -15.16 -14.42
N ARG A 16 -10.06 -14.11 -15.01
CA ARG A 16 -9.47 -14.19 -16.36
C ARG A 16 -8.00 -14.63 -16.35
N MET A 17 -7.31 -14.46 -15.24
CA MET A 17 -5.88 -14.76 -15.08
C MET A 17 -5.66 -15.69 -13.86
N PRO A 18 -6.23 -16.91 -13.87
CA PRO A 18 -6.02 -17.86 -12.78
C PRO A 18 -4.52 -18.21 -12.69
N GLY A 19 -3.95 -18.14 -11.48
CA GLY A 19 -2.53 -18.43 -11.25
C GLY A 19 -1.56 -17.28 -11.45
N PHE A 20 -2.03 -16.06 -11.70
CA PHE A 20 -1.17 -14.87 -11.76
C PHE A 20 -0.66 -14.43 -10.37
N GLY A 21 -1.31 -14.86 -9.29
CA GLY A 21 -0.87 -14.60 -7.92
C GLY A 21 0.50 -15.22 -7.64
N ILE A 22 1.40 -14.45 -7.04
CA ILE A 22 2.70 -14.94 -6.57
C ILE A 22 2.52 -15.39 -5.12
N PRO A 23 2.59 -16.70 -4.84
CA PRO A 23 2.46 -17.18 -3.47
C PRO A 23 3.66 -16.72 -2.65
N ASN A 24 3.42 -16.41 -1.37
CA ASN A 24 4.46 -15.93 -0.46
C ASN A 24 5.21 -14.68 -0.96
N LEU A 25 4.49 -13.74 -1.59
CA LEU A 25 5.07 -12.50 -2.12
C LEU A 25 5.89 -11.75 -1.06
N ALA A 26 5.47 -11.85 0.21
CA ALA A 26 6.19 -11.30 1.35
C ALA A 26 7.65 -11.75 1.39
N LEU A 27 7.93 -13.04 1.18
CA LEU A 27 9.29 -13.59 1.22
C LEU A 27 10.15 -13.04 0.08
N TYR A 28 9.59 -12.87 -1.11
CA TYR A 28 10.35 -12.31 -2.25
C TYR A 28 10.73 -10.85 -2.00
N LEU A 29 9.82 -10.04 -1.47
CA LEU A 29 10.10 -8.63 -1.16
C LEU A 29 11.12 -8.49 -0.02
N VAL A 30 10.98 -9.28 1.04
CA VAL A 30 11.91 -9.32 2.17
C VAL A 30 13.27 -9.81 1.72
N GLY A 31 13.33 -10.89 0.93
CA GLY A 31 14.57 -11.42 0.38
C GLY A 31 15.30 -10.41 -0.50
N ALA A 32 14.57 -9.72 -1.38
CA ALA A 32 15.16 -8.66 -2.21
C ALA A 32 15.78 -7.54 -1.37
N GLN A 33 15.06 -7.04 -0.34
CA GLN A 33 15.59 -5.99 0.54
C GLN A 33 16.74 -6.48 1.43
N ALA A 34 16.71 -7.73 1.90
CA ALA A 34 17.81 -8.32 2.64
C ALA A 34 19.07 -8.45 1.76
N CYS A 35 18.93 -8.93 0.52
CA CYS A 35 20.05 -8.98 -0.43
C CYS A 35 20.61 -7.59 -0.73
N GLY A 36 19.74 -6.59 -0.97
CA GLY A 36 20.16 -5.22 -1.18
C GLY A 36 20.88 -4.64 0.02
N PHE A 37 20.40 -4.90 1.23
CA PHE A 37 21.06 -4.49 2.47
C PHE A 37 22.47 -5.08 2.61
N LEU A 38 22.62 -6.40 2.42
CA LEU A 38 23.92 -7.05 2.48
C LEU A 38 24.88 -6.52 1.41
N LEU A 39 24.37 -6.28 0.19
CA LEU A 39 25.14 -5.69 -0.89
C LEU A 39 25.68 -4.30 -0.52
N LEU A 40 24.83 -3.46 0.09
CA LEU A 40 25.21 -2.10 0.50
C LEU A 40 26.13 -2.07 1.72
N LEU A 41 26.05 -3.05 2.60
CA LEU A 41 27.03 -3.21 3.69
C LEU A 41 28.42 -3.57 3.14
N ALA A 42 28.47 -4.43 2.11
CA ALA A 42 29.74 -4.82 1.47
C ALA A 42 30.31 -3.71 0.58
N ASN A 43 29.44 -2.99 -0.14
CA ASN A 43 29.81 -1.91 -1.05
C ASN A 43 28.74 -0.81 -1.07
N PRO A 44 28.89 0.27 -0.29
CA PRO A 44 27.94 1.38 -0.27
C PRO A 44 27.69 2.02 -1.63
N GLY A 45 28.65 1.99 -2.55
CA GLY A 45 28.50 2.50 -3.92
C GLY A 45 27.52 1.70 -4.77
N ALA A 46 27.21 0.48 -4.40
CA ALA A 46 26.26 -0.38 -5.11
C ALA A 46 24.81 0.18 -5.10
N ILE A 47 24.49 1.18 -4.25
CA ILE A 47 23.21 1.85 -4.29
C ILE A 47 22.93 2.44 -5.68
N LEU A 48 23.94 2.94 -6.37
CA LEU A 48 23.82 3.50 -7.71
C LEU A 48 23.41 2.46 -8.77
N LEU A 49 23.59 1.17 -8.50
CA LEU A 49 23.15 0.07 -9.35
C LEU A 49 21.69 -0.33 -9.08
N LEU A 50 21.22 -0.10 -7.85
CA LEU A 50 19.89 -0.51 -7.39
C LEU A 50 18.80 0.53 -7.68
N ILE A 51 19.11 1.82 -7.54
CA ILE A 51 18.12 2.89 -7.69
C ILE A 51 17.47 2.89 -9.08
N LEU A 52 16.19 3.24 -9.12
CA LEU A 52 15.48 3.48 -10.37
C LEU A 52 15.89 4.85 -10.93
N ASP A 53 16.61 4.84 -12.05
CA ASP A 53 17.02 6.03 -12.80
C ASP A 53 16.54 5.91 -14.26
N PRO A 54 15.53 6.68 -14.68
CA PRO A 54 14.99 6.61 -16.03
C PRO A 54 16.04 6.80 -17.12
N SER A 55 17.00 7.71 -16.90
CA SER A 55 18.03 8.02 -17.87
C SER A 55 18.97 6.86 -18.13
N LEU A 56 19.26 6.04 -17.11
CA LEU A 56 20.10 4.86 -17.21
C LEU A 56 19.33 3.67 -17.77
N VAL A 57 18.05 3.53 -17.42
CA VAL A 57 17.16 2.50 -18.02
C VAL A 57 17.09 2.69 -19.52
N LEU A 58 16.93 3.93 -20.01
CA LEU A 58 16.92 4.23 -21.45
C LEU A 58 18.27 3.97 -22.14
N ARG A 59 19.36 3.89 -21.39
CA ARG A 59 20.69 3.48 -21.89
C ARG A 59 20.93 1.96 -21.86
N GLY A 60 19.90 1.17 -21.48
CA GLY A 60 19.96 -0.29 -21.46
C GLY A 60 20.07 -0.93 -20.08
N GLU A 61 20.14 -0.16 -18.98
CA GLU A 61 20.19 -0.70 -17.62
C GLU A 61 18.80 -1.09 -17.11
N VAL A 62 18.11 -1.98 -17.83
CA VAL A 62 16.70 -2.37 -17.60
C VAL A 62 16.46 -3.09 -16.27
N TRP A 63 17.51 -3.70 -15.68
CA TRP A 63 17.39 -4.35 -14.36
C TRP A 63 16.92 -3.38 -13.27
N ARG A 64 17.17 -2.08 -13.40
CA ARG A 64 16.74 -1.03 -12.48
C ARG A 64 15.23 -0.96 -12.27
N LEU A 65 14.44 -1.44 -13.26
CA LEU A 65 12.98 -1.54 -13.14
C LEU A 65 12.53 -2.51 -12.05
N VAL A 66 13.40 -3.41 -11.62
CA VAL A 66 13.11 -4.39 -10.57
C VAL A 66 14.02 -4.20 -9.35
N THR A 67 15.31 -3.91 -9.57
CA THR A 67 16.30 -3.85 -8.48
C THR A 67 16.05 -2.72 -7.50
N PHE A 68 15.30 -1.67 -7.86
CA PHE A 68 14.95 -0.62 -6.91
C PHE A 68 14.10 -1.14 -5.72
N LEU A 69 13.41 -2.27 -5.89
CA LEU A 69 12.68 -2.94 -4.79
C LEU A 69 13.65 -3.51 -3.73
N ALA A 70 14.88 -3.77 -4.09
CA ALA A 70 15.93 -4.25 -3.19
C ALA A 70 16.60 -3.11 -2.39
N VAL A 71 16.29 -1.83 -2.67
CA VAL A 71 16.86 -0.72 -1.90
C VAL A 71 16.30 -0.77 -0.47
N PRO A 72 17.16 -1.00 0.54
CA PRO A 72 16.71 -1.12 1.93
C PRO A 72 16.27 0.25 2.48
N PRO A 73 15.30 0.29 3.40
CA PRO A 73 14.84 1.53 4.00
C PRO A 73 15.86 2.14 4.98
N THR A 74 16.80 1.35 5.46
CA THR A 74 17.84 1.76 6.42
C THR A 74 19.08 0.90 6.27
N LEU A 75 20.24 1.46 6.63
CA LEU A 75 21.52 0.73 6.71
C LEU A 75 21.91 0.33 8.15
N SER A 76 21.10 0.69 9.14
CA SER A 76 21.30 0.23 10.52
C SER A 76 20.83 -1.21 10.66
N PRO A 77 21.69 -2.17 11.10
CA PRO A 77 21.32 -3.58 11.18
C PRO A 77 20.11 -3.87 12.06
N ILE A 78 20.03 -3.24 13.21
CA ILE A 78 18.91 -3.41 14.15
C ILE A 78 17.60 -2.93 13.51
N TRP A 79 17.59 -1.73 12.95
CA TRP A 79 16.40 -1.17 12.28
C TRP A 79 16.03 -1.95 11.01
N MET A 80 17.01 -2.54 10.33
CA MET A 80 16.75 -3.37 9.16
C MET A 80 16.02 -4.65 9.52
N VAL A 81 16.39 -5.33 10.61
CA VAL A 81 15.66 -6.51 11.10
C VAL A 81 14.21 -6.17 11.39
N PHE A 82 13.96 -5.04 12.07
CA PHE A 82 12.57 -4.58 12.32
C PHE A 82 11.84 -4.24 11.02
N ALA A 83 12.49 -3.59 10.07
CA ALA A 83 11.88 -3.22 8.78
C ALA A 83 11.50 -4.47 7.96
N LEU A 84 12.38 -5.48 7.90
CA LEU A 84 12.09 -6.75 7.22
C LEU A 84 10.97 -7.54 7.90
N TYR A 85 11.00 -7.63 9.24
CA TYR A 85 9.92 -8.25 10.01
C TYR A 85 8.58 -7.54 9.75
N PHE A 86 8.57 -6.22 9.79
CA PHE A 86 7.37 -5.42 9.58
C PHE A 86 6.84 -5.55 8.14
N LEU A 87 7.74 -5.54 7.15
CA LEU A 87 7.37 -5.76 5.75
C LEU A 87 6.76 -7.15 5.55
N TYR A 88 7.41 -8.19 6.08
CA TYR A 88 6.90 -9.56 6.03
C TYR A 88 5.50 -9.64 6.63
N PHE A 89 5.35 -9.14 7.84
CA PHE A 89 4.12 -9.19 8.60
C PHE A 89 2.95 -8.49 7.86
N ILE A 90 3.21 -7.32 7.29
CA ILE A 90 2.20 -6.54 6.54
C ILE A 90 1.78 -7.27 5.27
N VAL A 91 2.75 -7.69 4.45
CA VAL A 91 2.45 -8.29 3.15
C VAL A 91 1.80 -9.66 3.32
N ASN A 92 2.31 -10.48 4.24
CA ASN A 92 1.73 -11.78 4.56
C ASN A 92 0.29 -11.63 5.10
N GLY A 93 0.06 -10.68 6.00
CA GLY A 93 -1.28 -10.41 6.53
C GLY A 93 -2.27 -9.93 5.47
N ILE A 94 -1.83 -9.16 4.46
CA ILE A 94 -2.66 -8.80 3.30
C ILE A 94 -2.95 -10.06 2.47
N GLU A 95 -1.93 -10.89 2.23
CA GLU A 95 -2.03 -12.11 1.43
C GLU A 95 -2.99 -13.13 2.04
N GLU A 96 -2.94 -13.33 3.36
CA GLU A 96 -3.86 -14.20 4.11
C GLU A 96 -5.32 -13.73 4.05
N GLU A 97 -5.56 -12.41 4.16
CA GLU A 97 -6.91 -11.85 4.20
C GLU A 97 -7.49 -11.56 2.81
N TRP A 98 -6.65 -11.22 1.84
CA TRP A 98 -7.09 -10.74 0.54
C TRP A 98 -6.82 -11.71 -0.60
N GLY A 99 -5.91 -12.66 -0.39
CA GLY A 99 -5.46 -13.65 -1.34
C GLY A 99 -4.26 -13.20 -2.17
N GLU A 100 -3.55 -14.19 -2.71
CA GLU A 100 -2.30 -14.01 -3.47
C GLU A 100 -2.47 -13.11 -4.70
N PHE A 101 -3.52 -13.34 -5.48
CA PHE A 101 -3.79 -12.57 -6.71
C PHE A 101 -3.92 -11.07 -6.44
N ARG A 102 -4.76 -10.70 -5.48
CA ARG A 102 -5.06 -9.29 -5.20
C ARG A 102 -3.86 -8.58 -4.58
N THR A 103 -3.12 -9.27 -3.72
CA THR A 103 -1.90 -8.77 -3.11
C THR A 103 -0.83 -8.53 -4.18
N THR A 104 -0.62 -9.50 -5.07
CA THR A 104 0.32 -9.38 -6.20
C THR A 104 -0.09 -8.22 -7.11
N LEU A 105 -1.37 -8.13 -7.47
CA LEU A 105 -1.87 -7.06 -8.33
C LEU A 105 -1.68 -5.67 -7.69
N TYR A 106 -1.94 -5.55 -6.38
CA TYR A 106 -1.74 -4.31 -5.64
C TYR A 106 -0.27 -3.85 -5.68
N VAL A 107 0.66 -4.77 -5.40
CA VAL A 107 2.10 -4.48 -5.43
C VAL A 107 2.55 -4.15 -6.86
N LEU A 108 2.10 -4.92 -7.85
CA LEU A 108 2.44 -4.69 -9.25
C LEU A 108 1.99 -3.30 -9.73
N VAL A 109 0.75 -2.91 -9.43
CA VAL A 109 0.24 -1.57 -9.80
C VAL A 109 1.04 -0.48 -9.09
N ALA A 110 1.41 -0.64 -7.81
CA ALA A 110 2.25 0.31 -7.10
C ALA A 110 3.65 0.45 -7.74
N VAL A 111 4.25 -0.67 -8.15
CA VAL A 111 5.54 -0.70 -8.86
C VAL A 111 5.42 0.02 -10.21
N LEU A 112 4.40 -0.31 -11.00
CA LEU A 112 4.16 0.32 -12.30
C LEU A 112 3.92 1.83 -12.19
N LEU A 113 3.16 2.27 -11.19
CA LEU A 113 2.95 3.69 -10.92
C LEU A 113 4.25 4.40 -10.50
N THR A 114 5.10 3.73 -9.71
CA THR A 114 6.43 4.24 -9.35
C THR A 114 7.30 4.43 -10.59
N ILE A 115 7.34 3.43 -11.46
CA ILE A 115 8.10 3.48 -12.71
C ILE A 115 7.54 4.58 -13.62
N ALA A 116 6.23 4.59 -13.85
CA ALA A 116 5.57 5.61 -14.69
C ALA A 116 5.85 7.03 -14.18
N PHE A 117 5.75 7.25 -12.87
CA PHE A 117 6.07 8.54 -12.26
C PHE A 117 7.54 8.92 -12.47
N SER A 118 8.45 7.97 -12.22
CA SER A 118 9.90 8.17 -12.41
C SER A 118 10.22 8.60 -13.85
N PHE A 119 9.64 7.93 -14.85
CA PHE A 119 9.85 8.27 -16.27
C PHE A 119 9.18 9.59 -16.66
N ALA A 120 7.95 9.86 -16.20
CA ALA A 120 7.22 11.08 -16.53
C ALA A 120 7.92 12.34 -16.02
N PHE A 121 8.50 12.28 -14.83
CA PHE A 121 9.15 13.42 -14.17
C PHE A 121 10.68 13.35 -14.19
N GLN A 122 11.28 12.35 -14.87
CA GLN A 122 12.72 12.10 -14.88
C GLN A 122 13.34 12.10 -13.48
N MET A 123 12.59 11.53 -12.52
CA MET A 123 12.94 11.54 -11.12
C MET A 123 13.55 10.19 -10.68
N ARG A 124 14.73 10.24 -10.08
CA ARG A 124 15.36 9.06 -9.47
C ARG A 124 14.61 8.63 -8.21
N ILE A 125 14.36 7.33 -8.08
CA ILE A 125 13.74 6.76 -6.88
C ILE A 125 14.78 6.03 -6.06
N TYR A 126 15.05 6.57 -4.89
CA TYR A 126 16.08 6.09 -3.95
C TYR A 126 15.52 5.22 -2.82
N SER A 127 14.21 5.06 -2.72
CA SER A 127 13.59 4.38 -1.57
C SER A 127 12.22 3.82 -1.92
N THR A 128 11.94 2.64 -1.38
CA THR A 128 10.64 1.96 -1.44
C THR A 128 9.70 2.34 -0.27
N THR A 129 10.09 3.27 0.60
CA THR A 129 9.33 3.64 1.81
C THR A 129 7.89 4.06 1.52
N LYS A 130 7.65 4.79 0.42
CA LYS A 130 6.29 5.20 0.03
C LYS A 130 5.44 4.01 -0.41
N LEU A 131 6.03 3.05 -1.12
CA LEU A 131 5.37 1.79 -1.46
C LEU A 131 5.03 1.01 -0.19
N ALA A 132 5.98 0.84 0.73
CA ALA A 132 5.75 0.19 2.02
C ALA A 132 4.65 0.89 2.84
N SER A 133 4.57 2.22 2.82
CA SER A 133 3.53 2.97 3.52
C SER A 133 2.13 2.76 2.93
N THR A 134 1.99 2.57 1.62
CA THR A 134 0.69 2.23 1.01
C THR A 134 0.26 0.81 1.34
N LEU A 135 1.21 -0.14 1.38
CA LEU A 135 0.96 -1.52 1.83
C LEU A 135 0.50 -1.54 3.29
N PHE A 136 1.18 -0.78 4.16
CA PHE A 136 0.77 -0.64 5.55
C PHE A 136 -0.67 -0.11 5.68
N LEU A 137 -1.02 0.93 4.92
CA LEU A 137 -2.36 1.50 4.96
C LEU A 137 -3.41 0.51 4.43
N ALA A 138 -3.07 -0.29 3.41
CA ALA A 138 -3.90 -1.37 2.91
C ALA A 138 -4.16 -2.42 4.00
N ALA A 139 -3.11 -2.91 4.65
CA ALA A 139 -3.21 -3.87 5.76
C ALA A 139 -4.06 -3.33 6.92
N ALA A 140 -3.84 -2.06 7.30
CA ALA A 140 -4.61 -1.42 8.36
C ALA A 140 -6.09 -1.23 8.02
N THR A 141 -6.42 -1.12 6.73
CA THR A 141 -7.81 -1.05 6.26
C THR A 141 -8.47 -2.42 6.26
N ILE A 142 -7.72 -3.46 5.90
CA ILE A 142 -8.20 -4.85 5.86
C ILE A 142 -8.40 -5.40 7.28
N ALA A 143 -7.42 -5.19 8.17
CA ALA A 143 -7.39 -5.74 9.52
C ALA A 143 -7.12 -4.66 10.59
N PRO A 144 -8.04 -3.69 10.84
CA PRO A 144 -7.79 -2.53 11.71
C PRO A 144 -7.60 -2.90 13.19
N GLU A 145 -8.17 -3.98 13.63
CA GLU A 145 -8.06 -4.45 15.04
C GLU A 145 -6.86 -5.36 15.26
N TYR A 146 -6.14 -5.72 14.20
CA TYR A 146 -4.94 -6.54 14.32
C TYR A 146 -3.87 -5.79 15.11
N GLN A 147 -3.16 -6.53 15.99
CA GLN A 147 -2.13 -5.96 16.87
C GLN A 147 -0.75 -6.30 16.33
N ILE A 148 0.06 -5.29 16.16
CA ILE A 148 1.47 -5.42 15.83
C ILE A 148 2.29 -5.24 17.10
N LEU A 149 3.25 -6.12 17.34
CA LEU A 149 4.21 -5.97 18.40
C LEU A 149 5.30 -4.96 17.96
N LEU A 150 5.07 -3.68 18.28
CA LEU A 150 6.11 -2.67 18.09
C LEU A 150 7.31 -2.99 18.99
N PHE A 151 8.49 -3.05 18.38
CA PHE A 151 9.72 -3.44 19.07
C PHE A 151 9.65 -4.79 19.79
N LEU A 152 8.76 -5.70 19.31
CA LEU A 152 8.51 -7.03 19.91
C LEU A 152 7.96 -6.98 21.35
N VAL A 153 7.60 -5.81 21.87
CA VAL A 153 7.18 -5.61 23.27
C VAL A 153 5.80 -4.99 23.38
N LEU A 154 5.49 -3.97 22.58
CA LEU A 154 4.26 -3.17 22.71
C LEU A 154 3.20 -3.61 21.69
N PRO A 155 2.10 -4.25 22.11
CA PRO A 155 0.98 -4.57 21.23
C PRO A 155 0.20 -3.30 20.87
N VAL A 156 0.34 -2.82 19.65
CA VAL A 156 -0.38 -1.63 19.14
C VAL A 156 -1.32 -2.06 18.03
N LYS A 157 -2.58 -1.62 18.09
CA LYS A 157 -3.56 -1.90 17.03
C LYS A 157 -3.22 -1.12 15.76
N MET A 158 -3.32 -1.78 14.61
CA MET A 158 -3.00 -1.19 13.30
C MET A 158 -3.75 0.11 13.03
N LYS A 159 -4.98 0.26 13.52
CA LYS A 159 -5.77 1.49 13.35
C LYS A 159 -5.09 2.75 13.92
N TRP A 160 -4.40 2.65 15.05
CA TRP A 160 -3.71 3.80 15.65
C TRP A 160 -2.50 4.22 14.81
N LEU A 161 -1.75 3.25 14.33
CA LEU A 161 -0.62 3.49 13.43
C LEU A 161 -1.08 4.04 12.08
N ALA A 162 -2.26 3.59 11.59
CA ALA A 162 -2.85 4.14 10.37
C ALA A 162 -3.20 5.62 10.52
N TRP A 163 -3.79 6.03 11.65
CA TRP A 163 -4.05 7.45 11.93
C TRP A 163 -2.77 8.28 11.98
N LEU A 164 -1.72 7.75 12.61
CA LEU A 164 -0.40 8.39 12.62
C LEU A 164 0.16 8.53 11.19
N SER A 165 0.01 7.48 10.37
CA SER A 165 0.43 7.52 8.95
C SER A 165 -0.35 8.56 8.16
N VAL A 166 -1.66 8.65 8.35
CA VAL A 166 -2.49 9.69 7.70
C VAL A 166 -2.04 11.09 8.13
N ALA A 167 -1.79 11.31 9.42
CA ALA A 167 -1.26 12.59 9.91
C ALA A 167 0.09 12.92 9.28
N TYR A 168 0.99 11.95 9.14
CA TYR A 168 2.28 12.12 8.46
C TYR A 168 2.11 12.45 6.96
N ILE A 169 1.16 11.80 6.26
CA ILE A 169 0.84 12.08 4.87
C ILE A 169 0.40 13.54 4.71
N VAL A 170 -0.53 13.99 5.55
CA VAL A 170 -1.02 15.37 5.56
C VAL A 170 0.13 16.35 5.83
N PHE A 171 0.99 16.05 6.80
CA PHE A 171 2.18 16.86 7.08
C PHE A 171 3.09 16.97 5.85
N VAL A 172 3.41 15.87 5.18
CA VAL A 172 4.23 15.87 3.96
C VAL A 172 3.55 16.60 2.80
N LEU A 173 2.22 16.53 2.69
CA LEU A 173 1.46 17.29 1.68
C LEU A 173 1.54 18.80 1.91
N ILE A 174 1.65 19.25 3.16
CA ILE A 174 1.75 20.67 3.49
C ILE A 174 3.18 21.17 3.31
N THR A 175 4.17 20.42 3.82
CA THR A 175 5.57 20.87 3.92
C THR A 175 6.45 20.41 2.76
N GLY A 176 6.05 19.37 2.04
CA GLY A 176 6.86 18.73 0.99
C GLY A 176 7.01 19.58 -0.27
N SER A 177 8.04 19.27 -1.07
CA SER A 177 8.23 19.84 -2.39
C SER A 177 7.11 19.45 -3.36
N TRP A 178 6.89 20.23 -4.41
CA TRP A 178 5.86 19.96 -5.42
C TRP A 178 5.96 18.56 -6.01
N LEU A 179 7.13 18.14 -6.46
CA LEU A 179 7.37 16.79 -6.99
C LEU A 179 7.15 15.70 -5.93
N GLY A 180 7.56 15.97 -4.68
CA GLY A 180 7.32 15.06 -3.56
C GLY A 180 5.84 14.85 -3.26
N ARG A 181 5.01 15.90 -3.36
CA ARG A 181 3.55 15.84 -3.23
C ARG A 181 2.93 15.03 -4.35
N LEU A 182 3.34 15.28 -5.61
CA LEU A 182 2.84 14.53 -6.77
C LEU A 182 3.19 13.04 -6.67
N TYR A 183 4.42 12.72 -6.29
CA TYR A 183 4.82 11.33 -6.08
C TYR A 183 4.01 10.65 -4.98
N LEU A 184 3.80 11.35 -3.88
CA LEU A 184 2.97 10.86 -2.79
C LEU A 184 1.52 10.62 -3.26
N LEU A 185 0.91 11.57 -3.95
CA LEU A 185 -0.43 11.44 -4.51
C LEU A 185 -0.53 10.27 -5.49
N THR A 186 0.48 10.06 -6.34
CA THR A 186 0.52 8.92 -7.27
C THR A 186 0.54 7.60 -6.52
N MET A 187 1.34 7.48 -5.46
CA MET A 187 1.39 6.26 -4.64
C MET A 187 0.07 5.99 -3.92
N TYR A 188 -0.54 7.04 -3.34
CA TYR A 188 -1.84 6.87 -2.66
C TYR A 188 -3.02 6.76 -3.61
N ALA A 189 -2.87 7.15 -4.89
CA ALA A 189 -3.86 6.84 -5.92
C ALA A 189 -4.02 5.32 -6.10
N ASN A 190 -2.92 4.53 -5.99
CA ASN A 190 -3.00 3.08 -5.95
C ASN A 190 -3.92 2.59 -4.82
N TYR A 191 -3.69 3.09 -3.61
CA TYR A 191 -4.52 2.75 -2.46
C TYR A 191 -6.00 3.11 -2.69
N LEU A 192 -6.29 4.31 -3.21
CA LEU A 192 -7.65 4.74 -3.50
C LEU A 192 -8.29 3.94 -4.65
N LEU A 193 -7.52 3.48 -5.63
CA LEU A 193 -8.01 2.63 -6.72
C LEU A 193 -8.58 1.31 -6.18
N PHE A 194 -7.92 0.72 -5.20
CA PHE A 194 -8.33 -0.56 -4.63
C PHE A 194 -9.38 -0.40 -3.52
N PHE A 195 -9.23 0.59 -2.64
CA PHE A 195 -10.09 0.78 -1.47
C PHE A 195 -11.15 1.88 -1.62
N GLY A 196 -11.11 2.67 -2.69
CA GLY A 196 -12.09 3.74 -2.97
C GLY A 196 -13.55 3.26 -2.91
N PRO A 197 -13.94 2.16 -3.57
CA PRO A 197 -15.30 1.63 -3.49
C PRO A 197 -15.73 1.24 -2.09
N TYR A 198 -14.81 0.70 -1.26
CA TYR A 198 -15.06 0.41 0.14
C TYR A 198 -15.43 1.67 0.93
N PHE A 199 -14.63 2.73 0.80
CA PHE A 199 -14.91 4.01 1.48
C PHE A 199 -16.18 4.67 0.97
N ALA A 200 -16.41 4.65 -0.35
CA ALA A 200 -17.63 5.17 -0.95
C ALA A 200 -18.88 4.42 -0.44
N GLY A 201 -18.80 3.11 -0.29
CA GLY A 201 -19.85 2.27 0.28
C GLY A 201 -20.16 2.62 1.73
N ARG A 202 -19.12 2.77 2.56
CA ARG A 202 -19.29 3.18 3.97
C ARG A 202 -19.85 4.58 4.11
N LEU A 203 -19.42 5.51 3.29
CA LEU A 203 -19.91 6.89 3.29
C LEU A 203 -21.40 6.92 2.91
N LYS A 204 -21.80 6.22 1.84
CA LYS A 204 -23.21 6.08 1.45
C LYS A 204 -24.07 5.45 2.56
N ALA A 205 -23.55 4.43 3.23
CA ALA A 205 -24.25 3.79 4.34
C ALA A 205 -24.41 4.75 5.53
N PHE A 206 -23.37 5.54 5.83
CA PHE A 206 -23.43 6.57 6.88
C PHE A 206 -24.48 7.65 6.56
N TYR A 207 -24.48 8.18 5.33
CA TYR A 207 -25.48 9.18 4.91
C TYR A 207 -26.91 8.63 4.94
N ARG A 208 -27.12 7.37 4.51
CA ARG A 208 -28.45 6.72 4.58
C ARG A 208 -28.92 6.55 6.02
N ARG A 209 -28.03 6.12 6.94
CA ARG A 209 -28.37 5.99 8.37
C ARG A 209 -28.72 7.35 8.97
N LYS A 210 -27.94 8.40 8.67
CA LYS A 210 -28.20 9.75 9.15
C LYS A 210 -29.53 10.28 8.63
N LYS A 211 -29.82 10.11 7.33
CA LYS A 211 -31.10 10.50 6.72
C LYS A 211 -32.25 9.74 7.37
N PHE A 212 -32.15 8.42 7.52
CA PHE A 212 -33.19 7.63 8.18
C PHE A 212 -33.47 8.10 9.61
N GLN A 213 -32.43 8.40 10.40
CA GLN A 213 -32.59 8.95 11.75
C GLN A 213 -33.29 10.32 11.73
N GLN A 214 -32.99 11.17 10.77
CA GLN A 214 -33.65 12.46 10.59
C GLN A 214 -35.12 12.29 10.19
N ASP A 215 -35.44 11.36 9.28
CA ASP A 215 -36.78 11.07 8.82
C ASP A 215 -37.64 10.49 9.96
N VAL A 216 -37.07 9.61 10.78
CA VAL A 216 -37.72 9.07 12.00
C VAL A 216 -37.95 10.18 13.04
N ALA A 217 -36.94 11.03 13.28
CA ALA A 217 -37.06 12.14 14.23
C ALA A 217 -38.11 13.22 13.76
N ALA A 218 -38.27 13.36 12.44
CA ALA A 218 -39.26 14.27 11.85
C ALA A 218 -40.66 13.67 11.74
N GLY A 219 -40.92 12.47 12.28
CA GLY A 219 -42.21 11.79 12.21
C GLY A 219 -42.61 11.23 10.83
N ARG A 220 -41.71 11.27 9.83
CA ARG A 220 -41.93 10.78 8.47
C ARG A 220 -41.60 9.30 8.25
N GLY A 221 -41.04 8.63 9.27
CA GLY A 221 -40.59 7.24 9.18
C GLY A 221 -41.68 6.16 9.21
N GLY A 222 -42.95 6.51 9.16
CA GLY A 222 -44.07 5.59 9.27
C GLY A 222 -44.98 5.46 8.02
N GLU A 223 -44.80 6.30 7.00
CA GLU A 223 -45.80 6.38 5.88
C GLU A 223 -45.44 5.54 4.65
N ASP A 224 -44.23 5.02 4.52
CA ASP A 224 -43.84 4.14 3.40
C ASP A 224 -43.92 2.65 3.77
N LYS A 225 -45.07 2.17 4.22
CA LYS A 225 -45.40 0.74 4.06
C LYS A 225 -46.24 0.61 2.80
N PRO A 226 -45.79 -0.09 1.75
CA PRO A 226 -46.64 -0.45 0.65
C PRO A 226 -47.76 -1.36 1.20
N THR A 227 -48.99 -0.87 1.18
CA THR A 227 -50.17 -1.72 1.30
C THR A 227 -50.28 -2.55 0.05
N GLN A 228 -50.10 -3.88 0.24
CA GLN A 228 -50.37 -5.02 -0.62
C GLN A 228 -49.50 -5.22 -1.83
#